data_6258af29d22aae15d67a9918deb50e09
#
_entry.id   6258af29d22aae15d67a9918deb50e09
#
_cell.length_a   1.000
_cell.length_b   1.000
_cell.length_c   1.000
_cell.angle_alpha   90.00
_cell.angle_beta   90.00
_cell.angle_gamma   90.00
#
_symmetry.space_group_name_H-M   'P 1'
#
loop_
_entity.id
_entity.type
_entity.pdbx_description
1 polymer ?
#
loop_
_entity_poly.entity_id
_entity_poly.type
_entity_poly.pdbx_seq_one_letter_code
_entity_poly.pdbx_strand_id
1 'polypeptide(L)'
;MKSIEKEERPWGRFFVIHDESNYKLKRIEVDPGERLSYQYHNRRSEVWTIVEGEAIVTIEGKVKEYKKGDTILIPKRAKHRIENGKQKKVVFIEVQLGSYFGEDDIVRIDDDYNRIQ
;
A
#
# COMPACT_ATOMS: atom_id res chain seq x y z
N MET A 1 -9.59 -8.15 -15.35
CA MET A 1 -8.63 -7.04 -15.25
C MET A 1 -7.37 -7.35 -16.02
N LYS A 2 -6.89 -6.40 -16.79
CA LYS A 2 -5.57 -6.50 -17.42
C LYS A 2 -4.56 -5.77 -16.54
N SER A 3 -3.42 -6.38 -16.30
CA SER A 3 -2.31 -5.76 -15.57
C SER A 3 -1.03 -5.93 -16.37
N ILE A 4 -0.08 -4.99 -16.17
CA ILE A 4 1.26 -5.08 -16.77
C ILE A 4 2.06 -6.13 -16.02
N GLU A 5 1.87 -6.20 -14.71
CA GLU A 5 2.67 -7.04 -13.82
C GLU A 5 1.84 -7.44 -12.61
N LYS A 6 2.08 -8.66 -12.10
CA LYS A 6 1.48 -9.14 -10.86
C LYS A 6 2.59 -9.72 -9.99
N GLU A 7 2.61 -9.37 -8.71
CA GLU A 7 3.56 -9.94 -7.75
C GLU A 7 2.88 -10.40 -6.49
N GLU A 8 3.22 -11.62 -6.06
CA GLU A 8 2.79 -12.16 -4.77
C GLU A 8 3.70 -11.64 -3.67
N ARG A 9 3.10 -11.35 -2.52
CA ARG A 9 3.79 -10.86 -1.33
C ARG A 9 3.28 -11.64 -0.11
N PRO A 10 4.02 -11.66 1.00
CA PRO A 10 3.58 -12.40 2.20
C PRO A 10 2.19 -11.99 2.69
N TRP A 11 1.80 -10.75 2.48
CA TRP A 11 0.53 -10.20 2.96
C TRP A 11 -0.60 -10.22 1.92
N GLY A 12 -0.33 -10.65 0.71
CA GLY A 12 -1.30 -10.65 -0.39
C GLY A 12 -0.62 -10.50 -1.74
N ARG A 13 -1.04 -9.53 -2.54
CA ARG A 13 -0.46 -9.31 -3.88
C ARG A 13 -0.72 -7.93 -4.39
N PHE A 14 0.05 -7.52 -5.39
CA PHE A 14 -0.25 -6.29 -6.10
C PHE A 14 -0.19 -6.50 -7.61
N PHE A 15 -0.88 -5.62 -8.31
CA PHE A 15 -0.93 -5.61 -9.77
C PHE A 15 -0.55 -4.21 -10.25
N VAL A 16 0.43 -4.12 -11.13
CA VAL A 16 0.78 -2.85 -11.77
C VAL A 16 -0.15 -2.70 -12.98
N ILE A 17 -0.91 -1.62 -13.00
CA ILE A 17 -1.91 -1.36 -14.04
C ILE A 17 -1.37 -0.35 -15.04
N HIS A 18 -0.74 0.72 -14.56
CA HIS A 18 -0.07 1.74 -15.37
C HIS A 18 1.28 2.07 -14.76
N ASP A 19 2.27 2.28 -15.62
CA ASP A 19 3.62 2.64 -15.19
C ASP A 19 4.15 3.71 -16.14
N GLU A 20 4.08 4.96 -15.69
CA GLU A 20 4.47 6.14 -16.46
C GLU A 20 5.62 6.87 -15.77
N SER A 21 6.18 7.88 -16.41
CA SER A 21 7.33 8.60 -15.84
C SER A 21 6.99 9.43 -14.61
N ASN A 22 5.74 9.86 -14.49
CA ASN A 22 5.30 10.75 -13.41
C ASN A 22 4.28 10.14 -12.44
N TYR A 23 3.81 8.92 -12.72
CA TYR A 23 2.96 8.18 -11.79
C TYR A 23 3.01 6.68 -12.06
N LYS A 24 2.61 5.90 -11.05
CA LYS A 24 2.43 4.45 -11.16
C LYS A 24 1.12 4.10 -10.48
N LEU A 25 0.30 3.30 -11.16
CA LEU A 25 -1.02 2.89 -10.67
C LEU A 25 -1.00 1.42 -10.35
N LYS A 26 -1.40 1.07 -9.12
CA LYS A 26 -1.46 -0.32 -8.65
C LYS A 26 -2.83 -0.65 -8.09
N ARG A 27 -3.23 -1.92 -8.24
CA ARG A 27 -4.28 -2.54 -7.44
C ARG A 27 -3.57 -3.39 -6.39
N ILE A 28 -3.93 -3.22 -5.13
CA ILE A 28 -3.32 -3.95 -4.02
C ILE A 28 -4.39 -4.71 -3.27
N GLU A 29 -4.11 -5.99 -2.97
CA GLU A 29 -5.00 -6.87 -2.23
C GLU A 29 -4.29 -7.33 -0.97
N VAL A 30 -4.93 -7.12 0.18
CA VAL A 30 -4.41 -7.55 1.47
C VAL A 30 -5.28 -8.68 1.99
N ASP A 31 -4.68 -9.83 2.22
CA ASP A 31 -5.40 -11.02 2.68
C ASP A 31 -5.92 -10.84 4.12
N PRO A 32 -6.99 -11.54 4.49
CA PRO A 32 -7.52 -11.45 5.85
C PRO A 32 -6.46 -11.75 6.91
N GLY A 33 -6.42 -10.93 7.94
CA GLY A 33 -5.47 -11.09 9.04
C GLY A 33 -4.06 -10.62 8.77
N GLU A 34 -3.76 -10.17 7.56
CA GLU A 34 -2.42 -9.76 7.17
C GLU A 34 -2.26 -8.24 7.19
N ARG A 35 -1.01 -7.78 7.21
CA ARG A 35 -0.69 -6.36 7.14
C ARG A 35 0.65 -6.15 6.44
N LEU A 36 0.79 -4.99 5.80
CA LEU A 36 2.05 -4.58 5.21
C LEU A 36 3.02 -4.11 6.32
N SER A 37 4.29 -3.93 5.96
CA SER A 37 5.26 -3.37 6.90
C SER A 37 4.91 -1.94 7.24
N TYR A 38 5.38 -1.47 8.40
CA TYR A 38 5.37 -0.05 8.73
C TYR A 38 6.58 0.55 8.03
N GLN A 39 6.34 1.45 7.08
CA GLN A 39 7.36 1.84 6.10
C GLN A 39 7.19 3.28 5.63
N TYR A 40 8.22 3.80 4.96
CA TYR A 40 8.11 5.08 4.26
C TYR A 40 8.91 5.04 2.96
N HIS A 41 8.64 6.03 2.09
CA HIS A 41 9.30 6.18 0.80
C HIS A 41 9.90 7.58 0.69
N ASN A 42 11.10 7.69 0.14
CA ASN A 42 11.81 8.96 0.02
C ASN A 42 11.48 9.74 -1.24
N ARG A 43 11.03 9.07 -2.30
CA ARG A 43 10.91 9.67 -3.64
C ARG A 43 9.50 9.74 -4.17
N ARG A 44 8.50 9.27 -3.40
CA ARG A 44 7.11 9.27 -3.85
C ARG A 44 6.14 9.57 -2.72
N SER A 45 5.01 10.15 -3.08
CA SER A 45 3.81 10.18 -2.25
C SER A 45 2.82 9.21 -2.84
N GLU A 46 1.74 8.90 -2.12
CA GLU A 46 0.74 7.94 -2.56
C GLU A 46 -0.66 8.45 -2.25
N VAL A 47 -1.60 8.08 -3.13
CA VAL A 47 -3.03 8.31 -2.91
C VAL A 47 -3.69 6.94 -2.99
N TRP A 48 -4.41 6.56 -1.95
CA TRP A 48 -5.10 5.27 -1.87
C TRP A 48 -6.61 5.48 -1.85
N THR A 49 -7.33 4.65 -2.57
CA THR A 49 -8.80 4.57 -2.50
C THR A 49 -9.18 3.15 -2.17
N ILE A 50 -9.90 2.95 -1.06
CA ILE A 50 -10.40 1.63 -0.68
C ILE A 50 -11.59 1.30 -1.57
N VAL A 51 -11.50 0.18 -2.27
CA VAL A 51 -12.58 -0.26 -3.18
C VAL A 51 -13.30 -1.50 -2.68
N GLU A 52 -12.71 -2.23 -1.74
CA GLU A 52 -13.33 -3.42 -1.15
C GLU A 52 -12.79 -3.63 0.26
N GLY A 53 -13.67 -4.00 1.20
CA GLY A 53 -13.29 -4.34 2.56
C GLY A 53 -13.14 -3.15 3.48
N GLU A 54 -12.62 -3.41 4.67
CA GLU A 54 -12.38 -2.43 5.72
C GLU A 54 -10.93 -2.55 6.17
N ALA A 55 -10.25 -1.43 6.29
CA ALA A 55 -8.82 -1.39 6.59
C ALA A 55 -8.51 -0.50 7.78
N ILE A 56 -7.44 -0.86 8.50
CA ILE A 56 -6.86 -0.03 9.54
C ILE A 56 -5.57 0.54 8.96
N VAL A 57 -5.45 1.87 8.95
CA VAL A 57 -4.27 2.54 8.43
C VAL A 57 -3.61 3.36 9.52
N THR A 58 -2.30 3.19 9.65
CA THR A 58 -1.49 3.98 10.57
C THR A 58 -0.64 4.93 9.74
N ILE A 59 -0.71 6.22 10.03
CA ILE A 59 0.12 7.26 9.38
C ILE A 59 0.74 8.10 10.48
N GLU A 60 2.07 8.14 10.55
CA GLU A 60 2.82 8.88 11.56
C GLU A 60 2.29 8.59 12.97
N GLY A 61 2.07 7.31 13.27
CA GLY A 61 1.60 6.85 14.56
C GLY A 61 0.11 7.01 14.83
N LYS A 62 -0.64 7.64 13.93
CA LYS A 62 -2.08 7.84 14.09
C LYS A 62 -2.84 6.73 13.38
N VAL A 63 -3.70 6.04 14.11
CA VAL A 63 -4.45 4.87 13.62
C VAL A 63 -5.88 5.30 13.31
N LYS A 64 -6.36 4.92 12.13
CA LYS A 64 -7.73 5.23 11.71
C LYS A 64 -8.30 4.09 10.87
N GLU A 65 -9.60 3.85 10.99
CA GLU A 65 -10.31 2.88 10.17
C GLU A 65 -10.86 3.53 8.90
N TYR A 66 -10.79 2.79 7.80
CA TYR A 66 -11.27 3.24 6.49
C TYR A 66 -12.08 2.13 5.85
N LYS A 67 -13.02 2.51 4.99
CA LYS A 67 -13.93 1.59 4.32
C LYS A 67 -14.07 1.95 2.85
N LYS A 68 -14.79 1.13 2.12
CA LYS A 68 -15.05 1.33 0.69
C LYS A 68 -15.45 2.78 0.39
N GLY A 69 -14.75 3.38 -0.57
CA GLY A 69 -14.98 4.75 -1.01
C GLY A 69 -14.08 5.78 -0.32
N ASP A 70 -13.42 5.43 0.76
CA ASP A 70 -12.53 6.36 1.45
C ASP A 70 -11.21 6.52 0.68
N THR A 71 -10.71 7.74 0.67
CA THR A 71 -9.44 8.10 0.03
C THR A 71 -8.45 8.58 1.10
N ILE A 72 -7.20 8.14 0.97
CA ILE A 72 -6.15 8.38 1.95
C ILE A 72 -4.94 8.96 1.23
N LEU A 73 -4.41 10.07 1.75
CA LEU A 73 -3.19 10.68 1.23
C LEU A 73 -2.01 10.27 2.10
N ILE A 74 -0.97 9.73 1.47
CA ILE A 74 0.28 9.36 2.14
C ILE A 74 1.36 10.32 1.63
N PRO A 75 1.76 11.34 2.41
CA PRO A 75 2.82 12.25 2.00
C PRO A 75 4.16 11.55 1.86
N LYS A 76 5.04 12.13 1.06
CA LYS A 76 6.42 11.65 0.93
C LYS A 76 7.07 11.59 2.31
N ARG A 77 7.76 10.48 2.61
CA ARG A 77 8.45 10.21 3.88
C ARG A 77 7.54 9.98 5.08
N ALA A 78 6.22 10.04 4.93
CA ALA A 78 5.31 9.71 6.02
C ALA A 78 5.34 8.21 6.30
N LYS A 79 5.55 7.85 7.55
CA LYS A 79 5.54 6.45 7.99
C LYS A 79 4.11 5.94 7.96
N HIS A 80 3.90 4.79 7.34
CA HIS A 80 2.53 4.29 7.15
C HIS A 80 2.46 2.77 7.07
N ARG A 81 1.27 2.25 7.37
CA ARG A 81 0.97 0.82 7.31
C ARG A 81 -0.52 0.64 7.06
N ILE A 82 -0.89 -0.37 6.28
CA ILE A 82 -2.26 -0.82 6.14
C ILE A 82 -2.40 -2.24 6.68
N GLU A 83 -3.50 -2.50 7.40
CA GLU A 83 -3.79 -3.79 8.04
C GLU A 83 -5.19 -4.24 7.68
N ASN A 84 -5.34 -5.55 7.49
CA ASN A 84 -6.63 -6.18 7.30
C ASN A 84 -6.94 -7.07 8.52
N GLY A 85 -7.63 -6.50 9.50
CA GLY A 85 -8.03 -7.22 10.70
C GLY A 85 -9.36 -7.96 10.58
N LYS A 86 -9.92 -8.05 9.37
CA LYS A 86 -11.24 -8.64 9.13
C LYS A 86 -11.14 -9.99 8.42
N GLN A 87 -12.30 -10.57 8.09
CA GLN A 87 -12.41 -11.86 7.45
C GLN A 87 -12.43 -11.78 5.93
N LYS A 88 -12.64 -10.59 5.38
CA LYS A 88 -12.70 -10.36 3.94
C LYS A 88 -11.45 -9.67 3.46
N LYS A 89 -11.10 -9.89 2.20
CA LYS A 89 -9.98 -9.23 1.54
C LYS A 89 -10.18 -7.71 1.53
N VAL A 90 -9.09 -6.98 1.70
CA VAL A 90 -9.06 -5.53 1.48
C VAL A 90 -8.45 -5.30 0.10
N VAL A 91 -9.10 -4.48 -0.71
CA VAL A 91 -8.59 -4.09 -2.02
C VAL A 91 -8.56 -2.57 -2.09
N PHE A 92 -7.43 -2.02 -2.49
CA PHE A 92 -7.33 -0.58 -2.71
C PHE A 92 -6.54 -0.28 -3.97
N ILE A 93 -6.84 0.87 -4.57
CA ILE A 93 -6.14 1.39 -5.72
C ILE A 93 -5.16 2.43 -5.21
N GLU A 94 -3.91 2.30 -5.63
CA GLU A 94 -2.82 3.17 -5.21
C GLU A 94 -2.26 3.92 -6.40
N VAL A 95 -2.21 5.24 -6.31
CA VAL A 95 -1.51 6.07 -7.27
C VAL A 95 -0.25 6.56 -6.60
N GLN A 96 0.90 6.19 -7.17
CA GLN A 96 2.21 6.67 -6.71
C GLN A 96 2.58 7.89 -7.54
N LEU A 97 2.97 8.98 -6.89
CA LEU A 97 3.30 10.24 -7.52
C LEU A 97 4.72 10.65 -7.12
N GLY A 98 5.56 10.97 -8.08
CA GLY A 98 6.93 11.37 -7.78
C GLY A 98 7.87 11.18 -8.96
N SER A 99 9.16 11.02 -8.63
CA SER A 99 10.22 10.91 -9.63
C SER A 99 10.77 9.49 -9.79
N TYR A 100 10.41 8.59 -8.88
CA TYR A 100 10.94 7.23 -8.88
C TYR A 100 9.97 6.29 -8.16
N PHE A 101 9.67 5.14 -8.78
CA PHE A 101 8.68 4.19 -8.25
C PHE A 101 9.24 2.78 -8.05
N GLY A 102 10.57 2.65 -7.98
CA GLY A 102 11.19 1.33 -7.74
C GLY A 102 10.89 0.80 -6.35
N GLU A 103 10.79 -0.53 -6.25
CA GLU A 103 10.49 -1.19 -4.98
C GLU A 103 11.65 -1.13 -3.98
N ASP A 104 12.82 -0.68 -4.41
CA ASP A 104 13.96 -0.44 -3.53
C ASP A 104 13.86 0.89 -2.76
N ASP A 105 12.90 1.77 -3.10
CA ASP A 105 12.62 2.97 -2.33
C ASP A 105 11.63 2.67 -1.20
N ILE A 106 11.97 1.69 -0.38
CA ILE A 106 11.18 1.31 0.79
C ILE A 106 12.11 1.21 1.99
N VAL A 107 11.79 1.95 3.06
CA VAL A 107 12.45 1.79 4.34
C VAL A 107 11.44 1.14 5.29
N ARG A 108 11.68 -0.11 5.65
CA ARG A 108 10.81 -0.86 6.55
C ARG A 108 11.26 -0.66 7.98
N ILE A 109 10.35 -0.19 8.82
CA ILE A 109 10.60 0.07 10.23
C ILE A 109 10.19 -1.14 11.07
N ASP A 110 9.06 -1.77 10.71
CA ASP A 110 8.53 -2.95 11.37
C ASP A 110 7.89 -3.84 10.33
N ASP A 111 8.25 -5.12 10.31
CA ASP A 111 7.79 -6.06 9.29
C ASP A 111 7.56 -7.45 9.89
N ASP A 112 6.33 -7.92 9.86
CA ASP A 112 5.95 -9.23 10.38
C ASP A 112 6.64 -10.40 9.67
N TYR A 113 7.23 -10.16 8.50
CA TYR A 113 7.82 -11.18 7.63
C TYR A 113 9.35 -11.14 7.62
N ASN A 114 9.95 -10.40 8.55
CA ASN A 114 11.41 -10.31 8.72
C ASN A 114 12.18 -9.84 7.47
N ARG A 115 11.64 -8.86 6.74
CA ARG A 115 12.32 -8.29 5.57
C ARG A 115 13.11 -7.02 5.90
N ILE A 116 13.26 -6.71 7.18
CA ILE A 116 14.04 -5.56 7.63
C ILE A 116 15.52 -5.93 7.52
N GLN A 117 16.29 -5.01 6.94
CA GLN A 117 17.73 -5.18 6.77
C GLN A 117 18.51 -4.25 7.67
#